data_a0cc354717e1e1df511d2c86335f2644
#
_entry.id   a0cc354717e1e1df511d2c86335f2644
#
_cell.length_a   1.000
_cell.length_b   1.000
_cell.length_c   1.000
_cell.angle_alpha   90.00
_cell.angle_beta   90.00
_cell.angle_gamma   90.00
#
_symmetry.space_group_name_H-M   'P 1'
#
loop_
_entity.id
_entity.type
_entity.pdbx_description
1 polymer ?
#
loop_
_entity_poly.entity_id
_entity_poly.type
_entity_poly.pdbx_seq_one_letter_code
_entity_poly.pdbx_strand_id
1 'polypeptide(L)'
;MASNAAAAYFHPMSSPEIEALTQALARLPGLGPRSARRAVLHLMKKRETALQPLLRALGAVSDRLSTCRTCGNVDTSDPCAICADPRRDAAMLCVVEEVSDLWALDRARLFPGRFHVLGGRLSALEGVRPEDLTIDRLLARVAGGGIDEVVLAMNATLEGQTTAHYLAERLETYPIRLTQLAHGLPVGGELDYLDEGTLAQALRARRPVQ
;
A
#
# COMPACT_ATOMS: atom_id res chain seq x y z
N MET A 1 33.84 -46.67 -30.37
CA MET A 1 33.72 -45.35 -30.98
C MET A 1 32.28 -45.13 -31.38
N ALA A 2 31.48 -44.52 -30.55
CA ALA A 2 30.13 -44.09 -30.90
C ALA A 2 30.00 -42.66 -30.33
N SER A 3 30.05 -41.72 -31.26
CA SER A 3 30.12 -40.27 -31.09
C SER A 3 28.87 -39.72 -30.45
N ASN A 4 29.09 -38.93 -29.45
CA ASN A 4 28.24 -38.04 -28.75
C ASN A 4 27.69 -36.97 -29.71
N ALA A 5 26.46 -37.10 -30.16
CA ALA A 5 25.77 -36.13 -31.06
C ALA A 5 24.32 -35.88 -30.60
N ALA A 6 24.14 -35.58 -29.31
CA ALA A 6 22.88 -35.06 -28.75
C ALA A 6 23.11 -33.75 -27.98
N ALA A 7 23.99 -32.88 -28.50
CA ALA A 7 24.09 -31.51 -28.04
C ALA A 7 22.97 -30.70 -28.69
N ALA A 8 21.83 -30.75 -28.02
CA ALA A 8 20.82 -29.70 -27.87
C ALA A 8 20.76 -28.61 -28.95
N TYR A 9 19.88 -28.76 -29.93
CA TYR A 9 19.23 -27.65 -30.60
C TYR A 9 18.24 -26.97 -29.63
N PHE A 10 18.74 -26.34 -28.56
CA PHE A 10 17.97 -25.40 -27.80
C PHE A 10 18.11 -24.03 -28.47
N HIS A 11 17.43 -23.84 -29.58
CA HIS A 11 17.22 -22.51 -30.11
C HIS A 11 16.22 -21.83 -29.19
N PRO A 12 16.53 -20.64 -28.63
CA PRO A 12 15.54 -19.86 -27.86
C PRO A 12 14.36 -19.63 -28.82
N MET A 13 13.15 -20.03 -28.41
CA MET A 13 11.92 -19.91 -29.20
C MET A 13 11.48 -18.45 -29.44
N SER A 14 12.21 -17.48 -28.89
CA SER A 14 11.97 -16.03 -29.00
C SER A 14 13.28 -15.27 -28.99
N SER A 15 13.28 -14.03 -29.52
CA SER A 15 14.45 -13.17 -29.44
C SER A 15 14.79 -12.82 -27.97
N PRO A 16 16.05 -12.44 -27.67
CA PRO A 16 16.47 -12.07 -26.31
C PRO A 16 15.61 -10.96 -25.70
N GLU A 17 15.15 -10.01 -26.52
CA GLU A 17 14.31 -8.89 -26.06
C GLU A 17 12.91 -9.36 -25.63
N ILE A 18 12.32 -10.30 -26.37
CA ILE A 18 11.02 -10.89 -26.03
C ILE A 18 11.13 -11.71 -24.75
N GLU A 19 12.22 -12.45 -24.62
CA GLU A 19 12.46 -13.23 -23.40
C GLU A 19 12.70 -12.33 -22.19
N ALA A 20 13.48 -11.26 -22.33
CA ALA A 20 13.70 -10.27 -21.28
C ALA A 20 12.39 -9.60 -20.82
N LEU A 21 11.53 -9.22 -21.77
CA LEU A 21 10.20 -8.67 -21.46
C LEU A 21 9.35 -9.69 -20.72
N THR A 22 9.37 -10.95 -21.17
CA THR A 22 8.61 -12.03 -20.51
C THR A 22 9.06 -12.25 -19.08
N GLN A 23 10.37 -12.26 -18.83
CA GLN A 23 10.95 -12.40 -17.49
C GLN A 23 10.63 -11.20 -16.62
N ALA A 24 10.70 -9.98 -17.16
CA ALA A 24 10.34 -8.77 -16.41
C ALA A 24 8.88 -8.81 -15.95
N LEU A 25 7.97 -9.17 -16.82
CA LEU A 25 6.55 -9.32 -16.45
C LEU A 25 6.31 -10.47 -15.47
N ALA A 26 7.04 -11.58 -15.59
CA ALA A 26 6.90 -12.74 -14.70
C ALA A 26 7.36 -12.46 -13.26
N ARG A 27 8.13 -11.38 -13.02
CA ARG A 27 8.52 -10.93 -11.68
C ARG A 27 7.45 -10.10 -10.99
N LEU A 28 6.42 -9.66 -11.72
CA LEU A 28 5.32 -8.89 -11.12
C LEU A 28 4.41 -9.81 -10.30
N PRO A 29 3.98 -9.38 -9.10
CA PRO A 29 3.04 -10.14 -8.27
C PRO A 29 1.77 -10.49 -9.06
N GLY A 30 1.33 -11.75 -8.97
CA GLY A 30 0.15 -12.24 -9.69
C GLY A 30 0.38 -12.59 -11.16
N LEU A 31 1.55 -12.30 -11.74
CA LEU A 31 1.92 -12.67 -13.10
C LEU A 31 2.94 -13.82 -13.08
N GLY A 32 2.43 -15.06 -13.10
CA GLY A 32 3.30 -16.23 -13.28
C GLY A 32 3.83 -16.35 -14.72
N PRO A 33 4.82 -17.23 -14.97
CA PRO A 33 5.48 -17.36 -16.28
C PRO A 33 4.53 -17.58 -17.48
N ARG A 34 3.45 -18.35 -17.26
CA ARG A 34 2.44 -18.60 -18.31
C ARG A 34 1.64 -17.34 -18.64
N SER A 35 1.21 -16.60 -17.62
CA SER A 35 0.46 -15.33 -17.76
C SER A 35 1.33 -14.25 -18.38
N ALA A 36 2.58 -14.12 -17.96
CA ALA A 36 3.56 -13.20 -18.55
C ALA A 36 3.75 -13.45 -20.05
N ARG A 37 3.96 -14.72 -20.46
CA ARG A 37 4.09 -15.08 -21.88
C ARG A 37 2.84 -14.73 -22.68
N ARG A 38 1.64 -14.99 -22.15
CA ARG A 38 0.37 -14.59 -22.78
C ARG A 38 0.25 -13.09 -22.92
N ALA A 39 0.64 -12.32 -21.88
CA ALA A 39 0.64 -10.86 -21.91
C ALA A 39 1.57 -10.33 -23.01
N VAL A 40 2.82 -10.83 -23.08
CA VAL A 40 3.77 -10.44 -24.13
C VAL A 40 3.21 -10.70 -25.52
N LEU A 41 2.68 -11.90 -25.78
CA LEU A 41 2.07 -12.23 -27.07
C LEU A 41 0.90 -11.31 -27.40
N HIS A 42 0.08 -10.93 -26.42
CA HIS A 42 -1.00 -9.97 -26.60
C HIS A 42 -0.46 -8.57 -26.98
N LEU A 43 0.53 -8.08 -26.27
CA LEU A 43 1.17 -6.78 -26.52
C LEU A 43 1.78 -6.74 -27.92
N MET A 44 2.45 -7.81 -28.35
CA MET A 44 3.03 -7.90 -29.68
C MET A 44 1.98 -7.88 -30.79
N LYS A 45 0.87 -8.62 -30.61
CA LYS A 45 -0.25 -8.64 -31.57
C LYS A 45 -1.01 -7.32 -31.63
N LYS A 46 -1.05 -6.58 -30.51
CA LYS A 46 -1.79 -5.31 -30.33
C LYS A 46 -0.85 -4.13 -30.14
N ARG A 47 0.13 -4.00 -31.05
CA ARG A 47 1.20 -3.01 -30.90
C ARG A 47 0.68 -1.61 -30.66
N GLU A 48 -0.21 -1.11 -31.51
CA GLU A 48 -0.70 0.27 -31.46
C GLU A 48 -1.72 0.51 -30.32
N THR A 49 -2.53 -0.51 -30.01
CA THR A 49 -3.63 -0.37 -29.07
C THR A 49 -3.32 -0.85 -27.65
N ALA A 50 -2.25 -1.61 -27.44
CA ALA A 50 -1.85 -2.11 -26.14
C ALA A 50 -0.39 -1.80 -25.80
N LEU A 51 0.58 -2.16 -26.66
CA LEU A 51 2.01 -1.99 -26.35
C LEU A 51 2.40 -0.52 -26.27
N GLN A 52 2.07 0.29 -27.27
CA GLN A 52 2.45 1.71 -27.31
C GLN A 52 1.82 2.54 -26.20
N PRO A 53 0.51 2.40 -25.88
CA PRO A 53 -0.08 3.07 -24.72
C PRO A 53 0.58 2.65 -23.39
N LEU A 54 0.87 1.37 -23.20
CA LEU A 54 1.53 0.86 -22.00
C LEU A 54 2.93 1.46 -21.83
N LEU A 55 3.74 1.49 -22.90
CA LEU A 55 5.08 2.09 -22.87
C LEU A 55 5.03 3.57 -22.50
N ARG A 56 4.09 4.33 -23.10
CA ARG A 56 3.90 5.75 -22.75
C ARG A 56 3.49 5.95 -21.30
N ALA A 57 2.56 5.10 -20.79
CA ALA A 57 2.10 5.19 -19.40
C ALA A 57 3.22 4.85 -18.42
N LEU A 58 3.98 3.78 -18.67
CA LEU A 58 5.13 3.38 -17.84
C LEU A 58 6.21 4.46 -17.83
N GLY A 59 6.58 5.01 -18.99
CA GLY A 59 7.55 6.09 -19.09
C GLY A 59 7.10 7.33 -18.32
N ALA A 60 5.84 7.79 -18.53
CA ALA A 60 5.30 8.96 -17.86
C ALA A 60 5.28 8.83 -16.33
N VAL A 61 5.03 7.63 -15.81
CA VAL A 61 5.10 7.35 -14.37
C VAL A 61 6.54 7.30 -13.92
N SER A 62 7.40 6.51 -14.59
CA SER A 62 8.82 6.34 -14.24
C SER A 62 9.56 7.67 -14.13
N ASP A 63 9.32 8.58 -15.08
CA ASP A 63 10.03 9.87 -15.15
C ASP A 63 9.66 10.84 -14.03
N ARG A 64 8.49 10.67 -13.40
CA ARG A 64 7.93 11.61 -12.42
C ARG A 64 7.59 11.00 -11.08
N LEU A 65 7.77 9.68 -10.93
CA LEU A 65 7.45 8.98 -9.69
C LEU A 65 8.23 9.58 -8.52
N SER A 66 7.52 10.01 -7.48
CA SER A 66 8.13 10.59 -6.29
C SER A 66 7.30 10.29 -5.05
N THR A 67 7.95 10.33 -3.88
CA THR A 67 7.26 10.26 -2.60
C THR A 67 6.85 11.67 -2.18
N CYS A 68 5.58 11.89 -1.92
CA CYS A 68 5.05 13.17 -1.45
C CYS A 68 5.70 13.57 -0.12
N ARG A 69 6.37 14.73 -0.09
CA ARG A 69 7.06 15.26 1.10
C ARG A 69 6.09 15.58 2.23
N THR A 70 4.81 15.82 1.93
CA THR A 70 3.80 16.14 2.95
C THR A 70 3.26 14.89 3.64
N CYS A 71 2.89 13.84 2.88
CA CYS A 71 2.14 12.71 3.44
C CYS A 71 2.80 11.34 3.26
N GLY A 72 3.87 11.21 2.49
CA GLY A 72 4.50 9.91 2.22
C GLY A 72 3.82 9.07 1.12
N ASN A 73 2.74 9.54 0.51
CA ASN A 73 2.13 8.86 -0.64
C ASN A 73 3.09 8.85 -1.84
N VAL A 74 2.96 7.86 -2.70
CA VAL A 74 3.66 7.79 -3.98
C VAL A 74 2.78 8.39 -5.07
N ASP A 75 3.30 9.37 -5.82
CA ASP A 75 2.57 10.08 -6.87
C ASP A 75 3.56 10.61 -7.93
N THR A 76 3.03 11.18 -9.01
CA THR A 76 3.78 11.87 -10.06
C THR A 76 3.85 13.38 -9.86
N SER A 77 3.37 13.88 -8.74
CA SER A 77 3.42 15.28 -8.30
C SER A 77 3.74 15.39 -6.81
N ASP A 78 4.37 16.51 -6.40
CA ASP A 78 4.62 16.85 -5.00
C ASP A 78 4.27 18.33 -4.77
N PRO A 79 3.25 18.64 -3.95
CA PRO A 79 2.43 17.68 -3.18
C PRO A 79 1.56 16.78 -4.07
N CYS A 80 1.28 15.56 -3.58
CA CYS A 80 0.46 14.59 -4.31
C CYS A 80 -0.98 15.10 -4.51
N ALA A 81 -1.73 14.47 -5.42
CA ALA A 81 -3.11 14.85 -5.73
C ALA A 81 -4.02 14.89 -4.49
N ILE A 82 -3.80 14.00 -3.53
CA ILE A 82 -4.56 13.97 -2.26
C ILE A 82 -4.24 15.19 -1.38
N CYS A 83 -2.96 15.53 -1.23
CA CYS A 83 -2.55 16.70 -0.44
C CYS A 83 -2.91 18.03 -1.08
N ALA A 84 -2.95 18.08 -2.40
CA ALA A 84 -3.28 19.26 -3.20
C ALA A 84 -4.80 19.51 -3.33
N ASP A 85 -5.66 18.52 -3.03
CA ASP A 85 -7.12 18.64 -3.16
C ASP A 85 -7.68 19.56 -2.07
N PRO A 86 -8.19 20.78 -2.44
CA PRO A 86 -8.72 21.73 -1.48
C PRO A 86 -10.06 21.31 -0.87
N ARG A 87 -10.71 20.30 -1.41
CA ARG A 87 -11.99 19.77 -0.88
C ARG A 87 -11.79 18.87 0.33
N ARG A 88 -10.55 18.46 0.59
CA ARG A 88 -10.24 17.61 1.74
C ARG A 88 -10.13 18.42 3.01
N ASP A 89 -10.77 17.93 4.05
CA ASP A 89 -10.70 18.51 5.38
C ASP A 89 -9.27 18.44 5.92
N ALA A 90 -8.67 19.62 6.13
CA ALA A 90 -7.31 19.72 6.65
C ALA A 90 -7.23 19.43 8.15
N ALA A 91 -8.35 19.54 8.88
CA ALA A 91 -8.43 19.28 10.31
C ALA A 91 -8.46 17.78 10.66
N MET A 92 -8.71 16.91 9.67
CA MET A 92 -8.73 15.46 9.86
C MET A 92 -7.52 14.80 9.19
N LEU A 93 -6.78 14.00 9.96
CA LEU A 93 -5.60 13.28 9.49
C LEU A 93 -5.71 11.79 9.75
N CYS A 94 -5.69 10.96 8.69
CA CYS A 94 -5.63 9.52 8.79
C CYS A 94 -4.19 9.04 8.63
N VAL A 95 -3.68 8.32 9.62
CA VAL A 95 -2.34 7.72 9.63
C VAL A 95 -2.46 6.26 9.24
N VAL A 96 -1.67 5.83 8.25
CA VAL A 96 -1.63 4.46 7.72
C VAL A 96 -0.21 3.92 7.72
N GLU A 97 -0.05 2.61 7.68
CA GLU A 97 1.26 1.96 7.63
C GLU A 97 1.91 2.14 6.25
N GLU A 98 1.18 1.81 5.18
CA GLU A 98 1.69 1.72 3.82
C GLU A 98 0.87 2.54 2.82
N VAL A 99 1.47 2.81 1.66
CA VAL A 99 0.78 3.48 0.54
C VAL A 99 -0.44 2.69 0.06
N SER A 100 -0.37 1.36 0.09
CA SER A 100 -1.47 0.46 -0.26
C SER A 100 -2.70 0.67 0.61
N ASP A 101 -2.51 0.91 1.91
CA ASP A 101 -3.59 1.17 2.87
C ASP A 101 -4.27 2.51 2.58
N LEU A 102 -3.44 3.54 2.31
CA LEU A 102 -3.93 4.84 1.89
C LEU A 102 -4.81 4.70 0.64
N TRP A 103 -4.32 4.02 -0.39
CA TRP A 103 -5.06 3.85 -1.64
C TRP A 103 -6.35 3.04 -1.46
N ALA A 104 -6.37 2.07 -0.54
CA ALA A 104 -7.56 1.31 -0.21
C ALA A 104 -8.64 2.20 0.43
N LEU A 105 -8.26 3.01 1.42
CA LEU A 105 -9.16 3.94 2.11
C LEU A 105 -9.64 5.08 1.20
N ASP A 106 -8.74 5.63 0.38
CA ASP A 106 -9.08 6.72 -0.55
C ASP A 106 -10.05 6.25 -1.64
N ARG A 107 -9.83 5.05 -2.18
CA ARG A 107 -10.73 4.43 -3.16
C ARG A 107 -12.14 4.20 -2.60
N ALA A 108 -12.26 3.90 -1.32
CA ALA A 108 -13.55 3.73 -0.65
C ALA A 108 -14.33 5.06 -0.54
N ARG A 109 -13.66 6.23 -0.65
CA ARG A 109 -14.23 7.58 -0.59
C ARG A 109 -15.04 7.86 0.69
N LEU A 110 -14.67 7.21 1.79
CA LEU A 110 -15.37 7.35 3.08
C LEU A 110 -14.68 8.32 4.03
N PHE A 111 -13.40 8.63 3.79
CA PHE A 111 -12.62 9.54 4.63
C PHE A 111 -12.42 10.90 3.94
N PRO A 112 -12.97 11.99 4.51
CA PRO A 112 -12.92 13.30 3.88
C PRO A 112 -11.58 14.01 4.11
N GLY A 113 -10.77 13.55 5.07
CA GLY A 113 -9.54 14.20 5.50
C GLY A 113 -8.32 13.90 4.64
N ARG A 114 -7.16 14.28 5.17
CA ARG A 114 -5.84 14.06 4.59
C ARG A 114 -5.20 12.81 5.19
N PHE A 115 -4.13 12.33 4.56
CA PHE A 115 -3.43 11.12 5.00
C PHE A 115 -1.99 11.40 5.42
N HIS A 116 -1.43 10.47 6.20
CA HIS A 116 -0.01 10.35 6.48
C HIS A 116 0.40 8.88 6.43
N VAL A 117 1.41 8.56 5.61
CA VAL A 117 1.96 7.21 5.45
C VAL A 117 3.21 7.10 6.30
N LEU A 118 3.25 6.12 7.21
CA LEU A 118 4.41 5.87 8.07
C LEU A 118 5.61 5.29 7.31
N GLY A 119 5.33 4.50 6.25
CA GLY A 119 6.34 3.76 5.49
C GLY A 119 6.63 2.38 6.08
N GLY A 120 5.77 1.88 6.96
CA GLY A 120 5.87 0.59 7.62
C GLY A 120 5.20 0.58 8.99
N ARG A 121 5.56 -0.42 9.79
CA ARG A 121 5.12 -0.60 11.19
C ARG A 121 6.31 -0.97 12.07
N LEU A 122 6.23 -0.72 13.36
CA LEU A 122 7.23 -1.18 14.33
C LEU A 122 7.27 -2.71 14.35
N SER A 123 8.45 -3.28 14.21
CA SER A 123 8.63 -4.74 14.24
C SER A 123 9.99 -5.09 14.83
N ALA A 124 9.99 -5.71 16.00
CA ALA A 124 11.22 -6.21 16.62
C ALA A 124 11.84 -7.38 15.82
N LEU A 125 10.99 -8.17 15.14
CA LEU A 125 11.45 -9.32 14.34
C LEU A 125 12.12 -8.86 13.04
N GLU A 126 11.58 -7.82 12.39
CA GLU A 126 12.13 -7.25 11.16
C GLU A 126 13.16 -6.15 11.44
N GLY A 127 13.37 -5.80 12.72
CA GLY A 127 14.30 -4.76 13.15
C GLY A 127 13.86 -3.34 12.82
N VAL A 128 12.56 -3.13 12.51
CA VAL A 128 12.01 -1.81 12.18
C VAL A 128 11.77 -1.02 13.46
N ARG A 129 12.42 0.11 13.59
CA ARG A 129 12.41 1.01 14.73
C ARG A 129 11.64 2.31 14.43
N PRO A 130 11.33 3.13 15.44
CA PRO A 130 10.65 4.41 15.22
C PRO A 130 11.39 5.35 14.25
N GLU A 131 12.72 5.35 14.26
CA GLU A 131 13.56 6.16 13.37
C GLU A 131 13.53 5.73 11.91
N ASP A 132 13.11 4.50 11.62
CA ASP A 132 12.94 3.98 10.25
C ASP A 132 11.60 4.42 9.63
N LEU A 133 10.68 4.93 10.46
CA LEU A 133 9.35 5.37 10.07
C LEU A 133 9.25 6.89 10.03
N THR A 134 8.25 7.44 9.34
CA THR A 134 8.05 8.89 9.21
C THR A 134 7.35 9.52 10.42
N ILE A 135 7.58 8.97 11.64
CA ILE A 135 6.89 9.38 12.87
C ILE A 135 7.23 10.82 13.24
N ASP A 136 8.50 11.22 13.18
CA ASP A 136 8.90 12.60 13.49
C ASP A 136 8.25 13.62 12.55
N ARG A 137 8.06 13.23 11.28
CA ARG A 137 7.34 14.09 10.31
C ARG A 137 5.85 14.17 10.63
N LEU A 138 5.23 13.10 11.12
CA LEU A 138 3.86 13.12 11.62
C LEU A 138 3.73 14.08 12.80
N LEU A 139 4.60 13.96 13.82
CA LEU A 139 4.60 14.81 15.00
C LEU A 139 4.81 16.29 14.65
N ALA A 140 5.76 16.58 13.77
CA ALA A 140 5.99 17.94 13.27
C ALA A 140 4.76 18.51 12.55
N ARG A 141 4.05 17.68 11.80
CA ARG A 141 2.81 18.07 11.11
C ARG A 141 1.69 18.39 12.10
N VAL A 142 1.52 17.60 13.15
CA VAL A 142 0.52 17.82 14.20
C VAL A 142 0.89 19.07 15.01
N ALA A 143 2.16 19.24 15.39
CA ALA A 143 2.68 20.40 16.11
C ALA A 143 2.48 21.71 15.31
N GLY A 144 2.44 21.66 13.99
CA GLY A 144 2.15 22.80 13.13
C GLY A 144 0.73 23.38 13.27
N GLY A 145 -0.16 22.66 13.96
CA GLY A 145 -1.55 23.05 14.22
C GLY A 145 -2.50 22.87 13.05
N GLY A 146 -3.79 23.14 13.29
CA GLY A 146 -4.85 23.00 12.30
C GLY A 146 -5.31 21.55 12.06
N ILE A 147 -4.90 20.61 12.94
CA ILE A 147 -5.40 19.23 12.97
C ILE A 147 -6.17 19.07 14.27
N ASP A 148 -7.46 18.72 14.15
CA ASP A 148 -8.36 18.52 15.28
C ASP A 148 -8.50 17.03 15.62
N GLU A 149 -8.37 16.16 14.59
CA GLU A 149 -8.46 14.72 14.76
C GLU A 149 -7.37 13.96 14.00
N VAL A 150 -6.73 13.02 14.69
CA VAL A 150 -5.87 11.99 14.09
C VAL A 150 -6.54 10.63 14.23
N VAL A 151 -6.77 9.97 13.10
CA VAL A 151 -7.30 8.61 13.01
C VAL A 151 -6.15 7.64 12.77
N LEU A 152 -5.88 6.74 13.70
CA LEU A 152 -4.90 5.68 13.53
C LEU A 152 -5.54 4.51 12.78
N ALA A 153 -5.20 4.34 11.50
CA ALA A 153 -5.70 3.28 10.63
C ALA A 153 -4.62 2.21 10.42
N MET A 154 -4.15 1.64 11.54
CA MET A 154 -3.18 0.55 11.53
C MET A 154 -3.86 -0.77 11.23
N ASN A 155 -3.10 -1.71 10.67
CA ASN A 155 -3.58 -3.08 10.44
C ASN A 155 -3.88 -3.78 11.78
N ALA A 156 -4.83 -4.72 11.76
CA ALA A 156 -5.25 -5.46 12.96
C ALA A 156 -4.26 -6.59 13.34
N THR A 157 -2.96 -6.34 13.17
CA THR A 157 -1.86 -7.22 13.56
C THR A 157 -1.28 -6.82 14.90
N LEU A 158 -0.47 -7.67 15.52
CA LEU A 158 0.23 -7.34 16.77
C LEU A 158 1.15 -6.13 16.59
N GLU A 159 1.91 -6.11 15.49
CA GLU A 159 2.81 -5.01 15.15
C GLU A 159 2.04 -3.71 14.87
N GLY A 160 0.90 -3.80 14.17
CA GLY A 160 0.04 -2.65 13.93
C GLY A 160 -0.52 -2.06 15.23
N GLN A 161 -0.98 -2.92 16.16
CA GLN A 161 -1.44 -2.49 17.48
C GLN A 161 -0.31 -1.87 18.32
N THR A 162 0.90 -2.46 18.28
CA THR A 162 2.09 -1.90 18.95
C THR A 162 2.43 -0.53 18.38
N THR A 163 2.37 -0.39 17.05
CA THR A 163 2.61 0.89 16.38
C THR A 163 1.56 1.93 16.75
N ALA A 164 0.27 1.54 16.78
CA ALA A 164 -0.82 2.42 17.21
C ALA A 164 -0.63 2.90 18.67
N HIS A 165 -0.25 2.01 19.56
CA HIS A 165 0.00 2.35 20.97
C HIS A 165 1.18 3.33 21.11
N TYR A 166 2.29 3.06 20.45
CA TYR A 166 3.44 3.95 20.42
C TYR A 166 3.08 5.35 19.91
N LEU A 167 2.32 5.42 18.80
CA LEU A 167 1.86 6.70 18.26
C LEU A 167 0.91 7.42 19.22
N ALA A 168 0.03 6.69 19.91
CA ALA A 168 -0.89 7.27 20.89
C ALA A 168 -0.13 7.95 22.02
N GLU A 169 0.89 7.30 22.59
CA GLU A 169 1.74 7.89 23.63
C GLU A 169 2.47 9.15 23.13
N ARG A 170 2.98 9.13 21.89
CA ARG A 170 3.68 10.29 21.31
C ARG A 170 2.76 11.46 20.98
N LEU A 171 1.49 11.18 20.70
CA LEU A 171 0.48 12.17 20.33
C LEU A 171 -0.32 12.71 21.53
N GLU A 172 -0.24 12.08 22.71
CA GLU A 172 -1.00 12.43 23.90
C GLU A 172 -0.81 13.89 24.35
N THR A 173 0.37 14.47 24.10
CA THR A 173 0.70 15.85 24.51
C THR A 173 0.06 16.92 23.62
N TYR A 174 -0.53 16.55 22.49
CA TYR A 174 -1.14 17.48 21.54
C TYR A 174 -2.65 17.61 21.81
N PRO A 175 -3.24 18.81 21.66
CA PRO A 175 -4.66 19.05 21.89
C PRO A 175 -5.52 18.58 20.69
N ILE A 176 -5.43 17.29 20.38
CA ILE A 176 -6.13 16.64 19.26
C ILE A 176 -7.01 15.50 19.77
N ARG A 177 -8.06 15.19 19.02
CA ARG A 177 -8.82 13.96 19.22
C ARG A 177 -8.07 12.81 18.54
N LEU A 178 -7.69 11.80 19.31
CA LEU A 178 -7.07 10.59 18.78
C LEU A 178 -8.11 9.47 18.70
N THR A 179 -8.27 8.89 17.51
CA THR A 179 -9.20 7.80 17.25
C THR A 179 -8.50 6.67 16.48
N GLN A 180 -9.10 5.49 16.45
CA GLN A 180 -8.60 4.37 15.65
C GLN A 180 -9.75 3.67 14.93
N LEU A 181 -9.44 2.92 13.87
CA LEU A 181 -10.44 2.11 13.19
C LEU A 181 -11.00 1.05 14.13
N ALA A 182 -12.32 0.87 14.08
CA ALA A 182 -12.97 -0.16 14.88
C ALA A 182 -12.56 -1.56 14.38
N HIS A 183 -12.26 -2.43 15.31
CA HIS A 183 -12.02 -3.85 15.07
C HIS A 183 -13.32 -4.60 15.35
N GLY A 184 -13.68 -5.58 14.51
CA GLY A 184 -14.89 -6.35 14.73
C GLY A 184 -15.25 -7.28 13.57
N LEU A 185 -16.50 -7.74 13.60
CA LEU A 185 -17.04 -8.64 12.59
C LEU A 185 -17.14 -7.92 11.24
N PRO A 186 -16.67 -8.54 10.14
CA PRO A 186 -16.86 -7.98 8.81
C PRO A 186 -18.35 -7.97 8.45
N VAL A 187 -18.78 -6.91 7.77
CA VAL A 187 -20.17 -6.79 7.29
C VAL A 187 -20.45 -7.91 6.28
N GLY A 188 -21.51 -8.69 6.52
CA GLY A 188 -21.88 -9.85 5.69
C GLY A 188 -21.12 -11.13 6.03
N GLY A 189 -20.26 -11.14 7.06
CA GLY A 189 -19.60 -12.34 7.55
C GLY A 189 -20.51 -13.16 8.48
N GLU A 190 -20.48 -14.49 8.35
CA GLU A 190 -21.12 -15.43 9.25
C GLU A 190 -20.14 -15.86 10.34
N LEU A 191 -20.63 -16.06 11.59
CA LEU A 191 -19.77 -16.30 12.76
C LEU A 191 -18.92 -17.56 12.63
N ASP A 192 -19.45 -18.62 12.02
CA ASP A 192 -18.78 -19.91 11.86
C ASP A 192 -17.62 -19.90 10.85
N TYR A 193 -17.49 -18.87 10.04
CA TYR A 193 -16.37 -18.70 9.11
C TYR A 193 -15.25 -17.80 9.63
N LEU A 194 -15.40 -17.31 10.88
CA LEU A 194 -14.42 -16.38 11.47
C LEU A 194 -13.48 -17.13 12.40
N ASP A 195 -12.22 -16.69 12.39
CA ASP A 195 -11.21 -17.20 13.30
C ASP A 195 -11.46 -16.76 14.76
N GLU A 196 -10.91 -17.52 15.70
CA GLU A 196 -11.10 -17.29 17.14
C GLU A 196 -10.60 -15.90 17.58
N GLY A 197 -9.54 -15.37 16.96
CA GLY A 197 -8.99 -14.04 17.24
C GLY A 197 -9.96 -12.95 16.90
N THR A 198 -10.58 -13.00 15.70
CA THR A 198 -11.62 -12.06 15.24
C THR A 198 -12.85 -12.12 16.16
N LEU A 199 -13.30 -13.32 16.55
CA LEU A 199 -14.43 -13.48 17.47
C LEU A 199 -14.14 -12.91 18.86
N ALA A 200 -12.95 -13.17 19.40
CA ALA A 200 -12.52 -12.64 20.69
C ALA A 200 -12.46 -11.12 20.67
N GLN A 201 -11.95 -10.52 19.60
CA GLN A 201 -11.87 -9.07 19.44
C GLN A 201 -13.26 -8.44 19.33
N ALA A 202 -14.16 -9.04 18.55
CA ALA A 202 -15.56 -8.59 18.43
C ALA A 202 -16.29 -8.61 19.79
N LEU A 203 -16.09 -9.67 20.58
CA LEU A 203 -16.66 -9.80 21.93
C LEU A 203 -16.09 -8.73 22.89
N ARG A 204 -14.80 -8.42 22.81
CA ARG A 204 -14.19 -7.34 23.61
C ARG A 204 -14.73 -5.96 23.22
N ALA A 205 -14.91 -5.73 21.92
CA ALA A 205 -15.39 -4.46 21.36
C ALA A 205 -16.92 -4.33 21.33
N ARG A 206 -17.68 -5.28 21.95
CA ARG A 206 -19.14 -5.27 21.96
C ARG A 206 -19.72 -3.98 22.53
N ARG A 207 -20.79 -3.48 21.94
CA ARG A 207 -21.51 -2.28 22.35
C ARG A 207 -22.95 -2.61 22.75
N PRO A 208 -23.58 -1.81 23.63
CA PRO A 208 -25.01 -1.93 23.89
C PRO A 208 -25.82 -1.77 22.60
N VAL A 209 -26.90 -2.53 22.47
CA VAL A 209 -27.87 -2.35 21.39
C VAL A 209 -28.66 -1.09 21.71
N GLN A 210 -28.74 -0.17 20.74
CA GLN A 210 -29.56 1.04 20.81
C GLN A 210 -30.99 0.75 20.35
#